data_c4b93684cc638ad59245244fe05933a7
#
_entry.id   c4b93684cc638ad59245244fe05933a7
#
_cell.length_a   1.000
_cell.length_b   1.000
_cell.length_c   1.000
_cell.angle_alpha   90.00
_cell.angle_beta   90.00
_cell.angle_gamma   90.00
#
_symmetry.space_group_name_H-M   'P 1'
#
loop_
_entity.id
_entity.type
_entity.pdbx_description
1 polymer ?
#
loop_
_entity_poly.entity_id
_entity_poly.type
_entity_poly.pdbx_seq_one_letter_code
_entity_poly.pdbx_strand_id
1 'polypeptide(L)'
;MINIYKMTTICSIKNLSYAIDGNVILNNFSMEIEKNDFIEIRGSNGSGKSTLLKIFCKLIPTKACEYKDNLKEQIDYLGHKNSLVEELSIRRNFELEDLTLDSDIAKNFEIKELYDELCANLSFGEKRKFAIAKLLQAKKKIWVLDEPFAGLDAVSYDFLVIAFKQHIRSGGTILLTNHQTEIPDTKKVNLDEKIS
;
A
#
# COMPACT_ATOMS: atom_id res chain seq x y z
N MET A 1 -30.33 -17.79 -13.32
CA MET A 1 -29.76 -16.52 -12.81
C MET A 1 -28.25 -16.68 -12.78
N ILE A 2 -27.54 -16.14 -13.76
CA ILE A 2 -26.07 -16.14 -13.81
C ILE A 2 -25.62 -15.16 -12.74
N ASN A 3 -24.79 -15.67 -11.82
CA ASN A 3 -24.33 -14.96 -10.64
C ASN A 3 -23.45 -13.75 -11.03
N ILE A 4 -24.05 -12.56 -11.16
CA ILE A 4 -23.43 -11.29 -11.53
C ILE A 4 -22.35 -10.88 -10.51
N TYR A 5 -22.36 -11.45 -9.31
CA TYR A 5 -21.39 -11.17 -8.23
C TYR A 5 -19.96 -11.71 -8.46
N LYS A 6 -19.73 -12.54 -9.47
CA LYS A 6 -18.39 -13.12 -9.74
C LYS A 6 -17.47 -12.28 -10.61
N MET A 7 -17.92 -11.13 -11.15
CA MET A 7 -17.14 -10.31 -12.09
C MET A 7 -16.29 -9.21 -11.42
N THR A 8 -16.46 -8.95 -10.13
CA THR A 8 -15.77 -7.86 -9.42
C THR A 8 -14.55 -8.30 -8.61
N THR A 9 -14.48 -9.58 -8.21
CA THR A 9 -13.34 -10.12 -7.44
C THR A 9 -12.07 -10.08 -8.29
N ILE A 10 -11.03 -9.41 -7.78
CA ILE A 10 -9.71 -9.30 -8.43
C ILE A 10 -8.70 -10.28 -7.84
N CYS A 11 -8.84 -10.62 -6.56
CA CYS A 11 -8.00 -11.58 -5.87
C CYS A 11 -8.79 -12.34 -4.82
N SER A 12 -8.47 -13.62 -4.66
CA SER A 12 -9.01 -14.47 -3.62
C SER A 12 -7.87 -15.10 -2.81
N ILE A 13 -7.88 -14.90 -1.51
CA ILE A 13 -6.98 -15.56 -0.56
C ILE A 13 -7.82 -16.60 0.18
N LYS A 14 -7.40 -17.88 0.13
CA LYS A 14 -8.17 -18.99 0.72
C LYS A 14 -7.29 -19.84 1.64
N ASN A 15 -7.75 -20.03 2.86
CA ASN A 15 -7.14 -20.90 3.86
C ASN A 15 -5.62 -20.65 4.03
N LEU A 16 -5.22 -19.38 3.97
CA LEU A 16 -3.82 -18.99 4.06
C LEU A 16 -3.30 -19.26 5.46
N SER A 17 -2.33 -20.15 5.55
CA SER A 17 -1.52 -20.35 6.75
C SER A 17 -0.06 -20.10 6.40
N TYR A 18 0.61 -19.28 7.21
CA TYR A 18 2.00 -18.90 6.99
C TYR A 18 2.76 -18.83 8.31
N ALA A 19 3.93 -19.41 8.36
CA ALA A 19 4.79 -19.41 9.52
C ALA A 19 6.21 -18.94 9.15
N ILE A 20 6.89 -18.28 10.09
CA ILE A 20 8.29 -17.87 10.01
C ILE A 20 9.02 -18.51 11.19
N ASP A 21 10.08 -19.25 10.93
CA ASP A 21 10.90 -19.90 11.96
C ASP A 21 10.07 -20.72 12.97
N GLY A 22 9.03 -21.40 12.48
CA GLY A 22 8.12 -22.21 13.31
C GLY A 22 7.01 -21.42 14.01
N ASN A 23 7.05 -20.09 13.99
CA ASN A 23 5.99 -19.25 14.56
C ASN A 23 4.89 -19.00 13.53
N VAL A 24 3.65 -19.37 13.86
CA VAL A 24 2.48 -19.14 13.00
C VAL A 24 2.16 -17.65 12.98
N ILE A 25 2.25 -17.03 11.81
CA ILE A 25 1.95 -15.61 11.56
C ILE A 25 0.52 -15.42 11.07
N LEU A 26 0.08 -16.28 10.15
CA LEU A 26 -1.30 -16.31 9.65
C LEU A 26 -1.81 -17.73 9.78
N ASN A 27 -3.06 -17.89 10.24
CA ASN A 27 -3.67 -19.19 10.42
C ASN A 27 -5.06 -19.23 9.76
N ASN A 28 -5.21 -20.10 8.77
CA ASN A 28 -6.46 -20.34 8.05
C ASN A 28 -7.20 -19.06 7.58
N PHE A 29 -6.43 -18.03 7.20
CA PHE A 29 -6.98 -16.74 6.81
C PHE A 29 -7.57 -16.81 5.39
N SER A 30 -8.76 -16.24 5.23
CA SER A 30 -9.42 -16.13 3.93
C SER A 30 -10.03 -14.76 3.73
N MET A 31 -9.86 -14.18 2.53
CA MET A 31 -10.51 -12.93 2.12
C MET A 31 -10.66 -12.86 0.61
N GLU A 32 -11.65 -12.10 0.18
CA GLU A 32 -11.82 -11.71 -1.23
C GLU A 32 -11.62 -10.21 -1.36
N ILE A 33 -10.93 -9.81 -2.43
CA ILE A 33 -10.65 -8.42 -2.77
C ILE A 33 -11.36 -8.14 -4.09
N GLU A 34 -12.19 -7.11 -4.08
CA GLU A 34 -12.98 -6.69 -5.24
C GLU A 34 -12.40 -5.43 -5.88
N LYS A 35 -12.83 -5.14 -7.10
CA LYS A 35 -12.53 -3.83 -7.72
C LYS A 35 -13.12 -2.72 -6.88
N ASN A 36 -12.38 -1.62 -6.75
CA ASN A 36 -12.75 -0.44 -5.98
C ASN A 36 -12.84 -0.67 -4.46
N ASP A 37 -12.36 -1.80 -3.96
CA ASP A 37 -12.23 -1.99 -2.52
C ASP A 37 -11.23 -0.98 -1.94
N PHE A 38 -11.60 -0.37 -0.81
CA PHE A 38 -10.70 0.34 0.07
C PHE A 38 -10.61 -0.43 1.39
N ILE A 39 -9.55 -1.24 1.53
CA ILE A 39 -9.38 -2.19 2.64
C ILE A 39 -8.34 -1.67 3.62
N GLU A 40 -8.74 -1.55 4.87
CA GLU A 40 -7.87 -1.23 6.00
C GLU A 40 -7.61 -2.51 6.83
N ILE A 41 -6.37 -3.00 6.79
CA ILE A 41 -5.93 -4.18 7.52
C ILE A 41 -5.42 -3.73 8.89
N ARG A 42 -6.06 -4.22 9.95
CA ARG A 42 -5.79 -3.92 11.34
C ARG A 42 -5.32 -5.15 12.11
N GLY A 43 -4.77 -4.94 13.27
CA GLY A 43 -4.29 -5.97 14.19
C GLY A 43 -3.09 -5.48 14.99
N SER A 44 -2.74 -6.21 16.04
CA SER A 44 -1.59 -5.93 16.90
C SER A 44 -0.25 -5.96 16.15
N ASN A 45 0.81 -5.46 16.76
CA ASN A 45 2.15 -5.59 16.20
C ASN A 45 2.53 -7.08 16.15
N GLY A 46 3.04 -7.52 15.00
CA GLY A 46 3.36 -8.93 14.78
C GLY A 46 2.19 -9.79 14.29
N SER A 47 0.95 -9.28 14.16
CA SER A 47 -0.22 -10.05 13.69
C SER A 47 -0.15 -10.49 12.22
N GLY A 48 0.90 -10.13 11.48
CA GLY A 48 1.09 -10.57 10.09
C GLY A 48 0.60 -9.60 9.02
N LYS A 49 0.24 -8.35 9.36
CA LYS A 49 -0.26 -7.35 8.40
C LYS A 49 0.68 -7.15 7.21
N SER A 50 1.94 -6.81 7.47
CA SER A 50 2.96 -6.63 6.41
C SER A 50 3.22 -7.91 5.62
N THR A 51 3.12 -9.07 6.29
CA THR A 51 3.26 -10.39 5.64
C THR A 51 2.11 -10.64 4.68
N LEU A 52 0.87 -10.33 5.09
CA LEU A 52 -0.31 -10.45 4.23
C LEU A 52 -0.21 -9.55 3.01
N LEU A 53 0.22 -8.28 3.17
CA LEU A 53 0.45 -7.37 2.04
C LEU A 53 1.52 -7.91 1.07
N LYS A 54 2.64 -8.43 1.60
CA LYS A 54 3.70 -9.02 0.77
C LYS A 54 3.24 -10.28 0.03
N ILE A 55 2.40 -11.11 0.65
CA ILE A 55 1.76 -12.27 0.00
C ILE A 55 0.84 -11.77 -1.11
N PHE A 56 0.01 -10.78 -0.84
CA PHE A 56 -0.84 -10.16 -1.86
C PHE A 56 -0.01 -9.59 -3.03
N CYS A 57 1.13 -8.98 -2.79
CA CYS A 57 2.03 -8.49 -3.85
C CYS A 57 2.87 -9.58 -4.53
N LYS A 58 2.70 -10.86 -4.19
CA LYS A 58 3.57 -11.98 -4.64
C LYS A 58 5.06 -11.78 -4.34
N LEU A 59 5.39 -11.01 -3.33
CA LEU A 59 6.75 -10.89 -2.79
C LEU A 59 7.08 -12.08 -1.88
N ILE A 60 6.05 -12.70 -1.29
CA ILE A 60 6.13 -13.98 -0.60
C ILE A 60 5.26 -14.96 -1.40
N PRO A 61 5.86 -16.00 -1.99
CA PRO A 61 5.12 -16.96 -2.81
C PRO A 61 4.22 -17.86 -1.96
N THR A 62 2.97 -18.04 -2.42
CA THR A 62 2.01 -18.98 -1.84
C THR A 62 1.00 -19.44 -2.89
N LYS A 63 0.44 -20.66 -2.70
CA LYS A 63 -0.67 -21.14 -3.51
C LYS A 63 -2.03 -20.65 -3.02
N ALA A 64 -2.09 -20.08 -1.81
CA ALA A 64 -3.34 -19.63 -1.19
C ALA A 64 -3.86 -18.29 -1.74
N CYS A 65 -3.07 -17.57 -2.56
CA CYS A 65 -3.42 -16.29 -3.13
C CYS A 65 -3.55 -16.41 -4.66
N GLU A 66 -4.78 -16.38 -5.15
CA GLU A 66 -5.13 -16.49 -6.56
C GLU A 66 -5.61 -15.14 -7.10
N TYR A 67 -5.03 -14.70 -8.22
CA TYR A 67 -5.47 -13.49 -8.92
C TYR A 67 -6.30 -13.86 -10.14
N LYS A 68 -7.27 -13.00 -10.46
CA LYS A 68 -7.83 -12.95 -11.80
C LYS A 68 -6.94 -12.05 -12.64
N ASP A 69 -6.59 -12.50 -13.83
CA ASP A 69 -5.77 -11.76 -14.81
C ASP A 69 -4.33 -11.41 -14.35
N ASN A 70 -3.63 -10.64 -15.16
CA ASN A 70 -2.23 -10.24 -14.95
C ASN A 70 -2.12 -9.04 -14.00
N LEU A 71 -2.71 -9.15 -12.79
CA LEU A 71 -2.81 -8.06 -11.81
C LEU A 71 -1.46 -7.58 -11.27
N LYS A 72 -0.43 -8.43 -11.30
CA LYS A 72 0.90 -8.07 -10.75
C LYS A 72 1.46 -6.78 -11.35
N GLU A 73 1.24 -6.56 -12.64
CA GLU A 73 1.70 -5.35 -13.34
C GLU A 73 0.89 -4.09 -12.99
N GLN A 74 -0.26 -4.27 -12.36
CA GLN A 74 -1.15 -3.20 -11.94
C GLN A 74 -0.99 -2.81 -10.46
N ILE A 75 -0.14 -3.54 -9.72
CA ILE A 75 0.11 -3.30 -8.30
C ILE A 75 1.29 -2.35 -8.14
N ASP A 76 1.14 -1.37 -7.26
CA ASP A 76 2.22 -0.62 -6.68
C ASP A 76 2.29 -0.88 -5.18
N TYR A 77 3.48 -1.12 -4.65
CA TYR A 77 3.69 -1.50 -3.26
C TYR A 77 4.60 -0.52 -2.54
N LEU A 78 4.06 0.17 -1.56
CA LEU A 78 4.82 0.96 -0.61
C LEU A 78 4.95 0.21 0.71
N GLY A 79 6.11 -0.39 0.93
CA GLY A 79 6.44 -1.08 2.17
C GLY A 79 6.81 -0.11 3.32
N HIS A 80 7.18 -0.68 4.45
CA HIS A 80 7.68 0.10 5.60
C HIS A 80 8.96 0.88 5.23
N LYS A 81 9.84 0.31 4.41
CA LYS A 81 10.98 1.02 3.79
C LYS A 81 10.48 1.81 2.59
N ASN A 82 10.96 3.03 2.44
CA ASN A 82 10.49 3.97 1.40
C ASN A 82 10.95 3.63 -0.03
N SER A 83 11.71 2.55 -0.23
CA SER A 83 12.20 2.11 -1.57
C SER A 83 12.91 3.21 -2.36
N LEU A 84 13.67 4.03 -1.65
CA LEU A 84 14.56 5.05 -2.22
C LEU A 84 16.01 4.63 -2.07
N VAL A 85 16.84 4.95 -3.06
CA VAL A 85 18.27 4.71 -3.04
C VAL A 85 18.92 5.86 -2.28
N GLU A 86 19.51 5.55 -1.12
CA GLU A 86 20.03 6.54 -0.16
C GLU A 86 21.20 7.36 -0.75
N GLU A 87 22.00 6.76 -1.62
CA GLU A 87 23.18 7.34 -2.24
C GLU A 87 22.87 8.27 -3.42
N LEU A 88 21.62 8.37 -3.82
CA LEU A 88 21.17 9.22 -4.91
C LEU A 88 20.38 10.43 -4.40
N SER A 89 20.36 11.52 -5.17
CA SER A 89 19.42 12.60 -4.92
C SER A 89 17.98 12.14 -5.16
N ILE A 90 17.01 12.86 -4.61
CA ILE A 90 15.60 12.53 -4.84
C ILE A 90 15.27 12.62 -6.33
N ARG A 91 15.75 13.64 -7.04
CA ARG A 91 15.59 13.75 -8.49
C ARG A 91 16.03 12.47 -9.20
N ARG A 92 17.22 11.96 -8.88
CA ARG A 92 17.72 10.71 -9.48
C ARG A 92 16.87 9.50 -9.13
N ASN A 93 16.34 9.43 -7.90
CA ASN A 93 15.40 8.38 -7.51
C ASN A 93 14.10 8.40 -8.34
N PHE A 94 13.62 9.56 -8.76
CA PHE A 94 12.47 9.69 -9.66
C PHE A 94 12.83 9.30 -11.10
N GLU A 95 13.96 9.76 -11.60
CA GLU A 95 14.46 9.44 -12.95
C GLU A 95 14.66 7.94 -13.17
N LEU A 96 15.02 7.16 -12.14
CA LEU A 96 15.12 5.68 -12.23
C LEU A 96 13.79 4.99 -12.63
N GLU A 97 12.67 5.65 -12.45
CA GLU A 97 11.34 5.15 -12.80
C GLU A 97 10.66 6.00 -13.89
N ASP A 98 11.44 6.78 -14.65
CA ASP A 98 10.96 7.70 -15.67
C ASP A 98 9.90 8.68 -15.14
N LEU A 99 10.04 9.10 -13.87
CA LEU A 99 9.17 10.06 -13.21
C LEU A 99 9.85 11.41 -13.03
N THR A 100 9.03 12.44 -12.94
CA THR A 100 9.40 13.79 -12.46
C THR A 100 8.44 14.18 -11.36
N LEU A 101 8.91 14.95 -10.37
CA LEU A 101 8.05 15.36 -9.27
C LEU A 101 6.96 16.33 -9.76
N ASP A 102 5.71 15.93 -9.61
CA ASP A 102 4.55 16.75 -9.92
C ASP A 102 4.48 17.98 -9.01
N SER A 103 4.15 19.14 -9.58
CA SER A 103 4.17 20.42 -8.88
C SER A 103 3.10 20.52 -7.78
N ASP A 104 1.92 19.95 -8.00
CA ASP A 104 0.83 20.01 -7.04
C ASP A 104 1.08 19.04 -5.88
N ILE A 105 1.62 17.85 -6.16
CA ILE A 105 2.07 16.90 -5.15
C ILE A 105 3.20 17.51 -4.32
N ALA A 106 4.20 18.13 -4.98
CA ALA A 106 5.32 18.78 -4.32
C ALA A 106 4.88 19.88 -3.36
N LYS A 107 3.88 20.68 -3.78
CA LYS A 107 3.29 21.74 -2.97
C LYS A 107 2.53 21.22 -1.76
N ASN A 108 1.67 20.21 -1.96
CA ASN A 108 0.84 19.66 -0.88
C ASN A 108 1.65 18.90 0.17
N PHE A 109 2.77 18.30 -0.21
CA PHE A 109 3.69 17.65 0.72
C PHE A 109 4.79 18.60 1.24
N GLU A 110 4.89 19.84 0.73
CA GLU A 110 5.94 20.81 1.09
C GLU A 110 7.38 20.25 0.88
N ILE A 111 7.61 19.54 -0.23
CA ILE A 111 8.87 18.83 -0.50
C ILE A 111 9.64 19.37 -1.72
N LYS A 112 9.17 20.45 -2.34
CA LYS A 112 9.75 20.97 -3.57
C LYS A 112 11.25 21.30 -3.44
N GLU A 113 11.60 21.97 -2.36
CA GLU A 113 12.97 22.44 -2.12
C GLU A 113 13.97 21.29 -1.84
N LEU A 114 13.46 20.12 -1.46
CA LEU A 114 14.24 18.93 -1.14
C LEU A 114 14.49 18.02 -2.35
N TYR A 115 13.98 18.38 -3.52
CA TYR A 115 14.01 17.48 -4.69
C TYR A 115 15.42 17.21 -5.22
N ASP A 116 16.35 18.14 -5.04
CA ASP A 116 17.74 17.98 -5.44
C ASP A 116 18.65 17.48 -4.31
N GLU A 117 18.10 17.33 -3.08
CA GLU A 117 18.85 16.83 -1.93
C GLU A 117 19.20 15.36 -2.07
N LEU A 118 20.33 14.97 -1.46
CA LEU A 118 20.72 13.57 -1.32
C LEU A 118 19.72 12.85 -0.40
N CYS A 119 19.20 11.70 -0.83
CA CYS A 119 18.21 10.96 -0.06
C CYS A 119 18.67 10.66 1.37
N ALA A 120 19.95 10.32 1.56
CA ALA A 120 20.52 10.06 2.88
C ALA A 120 20.33 11.21 3.89
N ASN A 121 20.27 12.46 3.43
CA ASN A 121 20.14 13.66 4.28
C ASN A 121 18.72 13.90 4.79
N LEU A 122 17.72 13.23 4.22
CA LEU A 122 16.32 13.45 4.53
C LEU A 122 15.88 12.66 5.76
N SER A 123 14.97 13.23 6.53
CA SER A 123 14.24 12.54 7.59
C SER A 123 13.39 11.40 7.04
N PHE A 124 12.97 10.49 7.93
CA PHE A 124 12.06 9.41 7.54
C PHE A 124 10.74 9.94 6.94
N GLY A 125 10.15 11.00 7.53
CA GLY A 125 8.90 11.60 7.06
C GLY A 125 9.05 12.23 5.67
N GLU A 126 10.14 12.96 5.40
CA GLU A 126 10.42 13.52 4.09
C GLU A 126 10.62 12.43 3.03
N LYS A 127 11.39 11.39 3.33
CA LYS A 127 11.52 10.21 2.46
C LYS A 127 10.16 9.56 2.20
N ARG A 128 9.31 9.47 3.23
CA ARG A 128 7.95 8.91 3.11
C ARG A 128 7.10 9.71 2.14
N LYS A 129 7.11 11.06 2.25
CA LYS A 129 6.40 11.96 1.33
C LYS A 129 6.85 11.74 -0.13
N PHE A 130 8.16 11.60 -0.39
CA PHE A 130 8.67 11.33 -1.74
C PHE A 130 8.28 9.94 -2.25
N ALA A 131 8.34 8.92 -1.41
CA ALA A 131 7.90 7.57 -1.79
C ALA A 131 6.41 7.53 -2.14
N ILE A 132 5.58 8.25 -1.38
CA ILE A 132 4.15 8.43 -1.69
C ILE A 132 3.98 9.24 -2.98
N ALA A 133 4.74 10.31 -3.19
CA ALA A 133 4.68 11.10 -4.42
C ALA A 133 4.96 10.26 -5.68
N LYS A 134 5.92 9.33 -5.62
CA LYS A 134 6.16 8.36 -6.70
C LYS A 134 4.94 7.48 -6.94
N LEU A 135 4.39 6.88 -5.88
CA LEU A 135 3.20 6.03 -5.96
C LEU A 135 2.00 6.76 -6.59
N LEU A 136 1.73 8.00 -6.18
CA LEU A 136 0.61 8.78 -6.72
C LEU A 136 0.74 9.03 -8.24
N GLN A 137 1.96 9.07 -8.76
CA GLN A 137 2.26 9.33 -10.17
C GLN A 137 2.39 8.06 -11.03
N ALA A 138 2.59 6.90 -10.42
CA ALA A 138 2.88 5.64 -11.11
C ALA A 138 1.69 5.05 -11.90
N LYS A 139 0.49 5.67 -11.88
CA LYS A 139 -0.72 5.29 -12.63
C LYS A 139 -1.13 3.82 -12.48
N LYS A 140 -0.75 3.17 -11.38
CA LYS A 140 -1.14 1.79 -11.07
C LYS A 140 -2.56 1.77 -10.50
N LYS A 141 -3.31 0.71 -10.80
CA LYS A 141 -4.72 0.59 -10.37
C LYS A 141 -4.88 0.07 -8.95
N ILE A 142 -3.88 -0.63 -8.44
CA ILE A 142 -3.94 -1.26 -7.11
C ILE A 142 -2.79 -0.72 -6.29
N TRP A 143 -3.12 -0.03 -5.21
CA TRP A 143 -2.15 0.47 -4.24
C TRP A 143 -2.13 -0.40 -3.00
N VAL A 144 -0.96 -0.88 -2.64
CA VAL A 144 -0.73 -1.70 -1.45
C VAL A 144 0.27 -0.97 -0.56
N LEU A 145 -0.16 -0.60 0.65
CA LEU A 145 0.54 0.39 1.46
C LEU A 145 0.73 -0.12 2.88
N ASP A 146 1.98 -0.22 3.30
CA ASP A 146 2.32 -0.62 4.66
C ASP A 146 2.58 0.61 5.52
N GLU A 147 1.65 0.94 6.42
CA GLU A 147 1.66 2.12 7.29
C GLU A 147 1.93 3.44 6.54
N PRO A 148 1.12 3.81 5.53
CA PRO A 148 1.43 4.95 4.66
C PRO A 148 1.52 6.29 5.40
N PHE A 149 0.86 6.44 6.54
CA PHE A 149 0.79 7.68 7.30
C PHE A 149 1.95 7.88 8.29
N ALA A 150 2.82 6.87 8.44
CA ALA A 150 3.95 6.96 9.39
C ALA A 150 4.88 8.13 9.04
N GLY A 151 5.09 9.02 10.02
CA GLY A 151 5.97 10.19 9.88
C GLY A 151 5.39 11.36 9.08
N LEU A 152 4.11 11.31 8.66
CA LEU A 152 3.44 12.44 8.03
C LEU A 152 2.91 13.44 9.07
N ASP A 153 3.01 14.72 8.72
CA ASP A 153 2.27 15.80 9.40
C ASP A 153 0.78 15.80 9.01
N ALA A 154 -0.03 16.58 9.72
CA ALA A 154 -1.47 16.64 9.53
C ALA A 154 -1.88 17.06 8.10
N VAL A 155 -1.18 18.02 7.52
CA VAL A 155 -1.48 18.52 6.16
C VAL A 155 -1.23 17.42 5.11
N SER A 156 -0.09 16.75 5.22
CA SER A 156 0.27 15.63 4.34
C SER A 156 -0.67 14.43 4.52
N TYR A 157 -1.12 14.16 5.76
CA TYR A 157 -2.12 13.14 6.06
C TYR A 157 -3.44 13.43 5.33
N ASP A 158 -3.98 14.64 5.48
CA ASP A 158 -5.25 15.03 4.86
C ASP A 158 -5.17 14.98 3.34
N PHE A 159 -4.08 15.46 2.76
CA PHE A 159 -3.84 15.37 1.32
C PHE A 159 -3.83 13.92 0.84
N LEU A 160 -3.14 13.02 1.55
CA LEU A 160 -3.08 11.61 1.19
C LEU A 160 -4.45 10.92 1.27
N VAL A 161 -5.25 11.24 2.30
CA VAL A 161 -6.64 10.71 2.42
C VAL A 161 -7.50 11.18 1.24
N ILE A 162 -7.35 12.43 0.81
CA ILE A 162 -8.06 12.95 -0.38
C ILE A 162 -7.61 12.20 -1.63
N ALA A 163 -6.30 11.99 -1.81
CA ALA A 163 -5.76 11.23 -2.95
C ALA A 163 -6.27 9.78 -2.98
N PHE A 164 -6.37 9.11 -1.83
CA PHE A 164 -6.95 7.77 -1.73
C PHE A 164 -8.42 7.75 -2.19
N LYS A 165 -9.23 8.69 -1.71
CA LYS A 165 -10.64 8.80 -2.13
C LYS A 165 -10.78 9.05 -3.62
N GLN A 166 -9.90 9.87 -4.21
CA GLN A 166 -9.87 10.12 -5.65
C GLN A 166 -9.48 8.85 -6.43
N HIS A 167 -8.49 8.11 -5.96
CA HIS A 167 -8.07 6.85 -6.57
C HIS A 167 -9.22 5.83 -6.60
N ILE A 168 -9.92 5.62 -5.49
CA ILE A 168 -11.09 4.74 -5.43
C ILE A 168 -12.20 5.20 -6.39
N ARG A 169 -12.52 6.51 -6.43
CA ARG A 169 -13.53 7.06 -7.34
C ARG A 169 -13.16 6.89 -8.82
N SER A 170 -11.88 6.86 -9.15
CA SER A 170 -11.38 6.60 -10.51
C SER A 170 -11.30 5.12 -10.89
N GLY A 171 -11.78 4.24 -10.02
CA GLY A 171 -11.81 2.79 -10.29
C GLY A 171 -10.60 2.03 -9.75
N GLY A 172 -9.79 2.66 -8.90
CA GLY A 172 -8.67 2.03 -8.22
C GLY A 172 -9.08 1.17 -7.04
N THR A 173 -8.14 0.38 -6.52
CA THR A 173 -8.30 -0.47 -5.33
C THR A 173 -7.15 -0.18 -4.38
N ILE A 174 -7.43 -0.09 -3.08
CA ILE A 174 -6.41 0.18 -2.05
C ILE A 174 -6.48 -0.90 -0.96
N LEU A 175 -5.32 -1.45 -0.62
CA LEU A 175 -5.09 -2.24 0.58
C LEU A 175 -4.04 -1.52 1.42
N LEU A 176 -4.34 -1.20 2.66
CA LEU A 176 -3.35 -0.59 3.53
C LEU A 176 -3.38 -1.16 4.95
N THR A 177 -2.25 -1.06 5.64
CA THR A 177 -2.18 -1.23 7.09
C THR A 177 -2.20 0.12 7.76
N ASN A 178 -2.88 0.21 8.90
CA ASN A 178 -2.96 1.45 9.66
C ASN A 178 -3.10 1.15 11.15
N HIS A 179 -2.37 1.90 11.99
CA HIS A 179 -2.44 1.85 13.44
C HIS A 179 -3.01 3.13 14.06
N GLN A 180 -3.17 4.16 13.23
CA GLN A 180 -3.64 5.48 13.65
C GLN A 180 -5.17 5.56 13.59
N THR A 181 -5.69 6.77 13.49
CA THR A 181 -7.11 7.06 13.35
C THR A 181 -7.72 6.31 12.17
N GLU A 182 -8.89 5.72 12.37
CA GLU A 182 -9.62 5.00 11.33
C GLU A 182 -9.94 5.91 10.14
N ILE A 183 -9.74 5.37 8.95
CA ILE A 183 -10.15 6.06 7.73
C ILE A 183 -11.65 5.78 7.51
N PRO A 184 -12.48 6.81 7.33
CA PRO A 184 -13.88 6.61 7.00
C PRO A 184 -14.08 5.87 5.67
N ASP A 185 -15.17 5.12 5.58
CA ASP A 185 -15.61 4.42 4.36
C ASP A 185 -14.65 3.32 3.88
N THR A 186 -13.87 2.72 4.80
CA THR A 186 -13.01 1.57 4.51
C THR A 186 -13.64 0.25 4.97
N LYS A 187 -13.38 -0.81 4.19
CA LYS A 187 -13.65 -2.19 4.61
C LYS A 187 -12.55 -2.63 5.58
N LYS A 188 -12.92 -2.88 6.83
CA LYS A 188 -11.95 -3.25 7.87
C LYS A 188 -11.75 -4.75 7.92
N VAL A 189 -10.50 -5.18 7.99
CA VAL A 189 -10.09 -6.57 8.19
C VAL A 189 -9.17 -6.61 9.39
N ASN A 190 -9.64 -7.20 10.49
CA ASN A 190 -8.85 -7.35 11.72
C ASN A 190 -8.21 -8.75 11.76
N LEU A 191 -6.88 -8.81 11.81
CA LEU A 191 -6.14 -10.08 11.85
C LEU A 191 -6.19 -10.73 13.24
N ASP A 192 -6.38 -9.96 14.30
CA ASP A 192 -6.44 -10.51 15.66
C ASP A 192 -7.74 -11.32 15.92
N GLU A 193 -8.83 -11.02 15.20
CA GLU A 193 -10.11 -11.71 15.35
C GLU A 193 -10.17 -13.10 14.68
N LYS A 194 -9.15 -13.45 13.89
CA LYS A 194 -9.12 -14.70 13.11
C LYS A 194 -8.11 -15.73 13.61
N ILE A 195 -7.59 -15.55 14.82
CA ILE A 195 -6.66 -16.48 15.48
C ILE A 195 -7.41 -17.52 16.36
N SER A 196 -8.74 -17.54 16.32
CA SER A 196 -9.54 -18.51 17.08
C SER A 196 -9.91 -19.74 16.28
#